data_5ac2dfc583d6628fec2c0b63fca22bc7
#
_entry.id   5ac2dfc583d6628fec2c0b63fca22bc7
#
_cell.length_a   1.000
_cell.length_b   1.000
_cell.length_c   1.000
_cell.angle_alpha   90.00
_cell.angle_beta   90.00
_cell.angle_gamma   90.00
#
_symmetry.space_group_name_H-M   'P 1'
#
loop_
_entity.id
_entity.type
_entity.pdbx_description
1 polymer ?
#
loop_
_entity_poly.entity_id
_entity_poly.type
_entity_poly.pdbx_seq_one_letter_code
_entity_poly.pdbx_strand_id
1 'polypeptide(L)'
;RIVYLNGKFVPEDEATVPIKDQGFKYGDGVFDTTRTFGHKIFRLKEHLERFERTLKYMDLDPGHSMEDFQTITEEVVNRNLPLLDEKEDYWVTQRVTRGLSNDDKTAWPDWPDATVIVECSPLPLAARAKFYRDGIQLITPSVRRVAPEMVSPRAKTHNYINFVMGDLEVAAQNPEALSFLLDTQGNLSEGKGSNIFIVKDNKLATPKEQYVLPGVSRQVTIQLCERLGLEVEEKNLDLFDAYNADEIFITSTSFCICPVQSINGRLPFVSSCPGPVTESLIKAYVELVDFDWYTQYLDRL
;
A
#
# COMPACT_ATOMS: atom_id res chain seq x y z
N ARG A 1 10.01 19.97 2.60
CA ARG A 1 9.76 19.26 1.33
C ARG A 1 8.96 20.13 0.38
N ILE A 2 9.04 19.83 -0.90
CA ILE A 2 8.24 20.43 -1.97
C ILE A 2 7.17 19.44 -2.38
N VAL A 3 5.95 19.89 -2.56
CA VAL A 3 4.82 19.14 -3.07
C VAL A 3 4.23 19.82 -4.31
N TYR A 4 3.56 19.07 -5.14
CA TYR A 4 2.74 19.62 -6.21
C TYR A 4 1.30 19.76 -5.72
N LEU A 5 0.71 20.95 -5.92
CA LEU A 5 -0.69 21.24 -5.62
C LEU A 5 -1.28 22.06 -6.77
N ASN A 6 -2.23 21.51 -7.51
CA ASN A 6 -3.04 22.21 -8.51
C ASN A 6 -2.21 23.08 -9.47
N GLY A 7 -1.21 22.52 -10.15
CA GLY A 7 -0.39 23.23 -11.13
C GLY A 7 0.86 23.94 -10.56
N LYS A 8 1.08 23.89 -9.24
CA LYS A 8 2.19 24.59 -8.59
C LYS A 8 3.02 23.67 -7.72
N PHE A 9 4.34 23.86 -7.73
CA PHE A 9 5.25 23.26 -6.75
C PHE A 9 5.43 24.24 -5.59
N VAL A 10 5.01 23.84 -4.40
CA VAL A 10 5.00 24.69 -3.20
C VAL A 10 5.66 23.96 -2.02
N PRO A 11 6.17 24.70 -1.01
CA PRO A 11 6.56 24.10 0.27
C PRO A 11 5.37 23.31 0.88
N GLU A 12 5.68 22.17 1.51
CA GLU A 12 4.67 21.27 2.08
C GLU A 12 3.78 21.96 3.13
N ASP A 13 4.35 22.84 3.93
CA ASP A 13 3.66 23.62 4.97
C ASP A 13 2.79 24.74 4.41
N GLU A 14 2.98 25.12 3.15
CA GLU A 14 2.13 26.07 2.42
C GLU A 14 1.01 25.38 1.61
N ALA A 15 1.09 24.05 1.44
CA ALA A 15 0.11 23.27 0.67
C ALA A 15 -1.19 23.12 1.46
N THR A 16 -2.13 24.01 1.23
CA THR A 16 -3.44 24.02 1.92
C THR A 16 -4.58 23.64 0.98
N VAL A 17 -5.53 22.87 1.48
CA VAL A 17 -6.76 22.47 0.78
C VAL A 17 -7.96 23.11 1.46
N PRO A 18 -8.93 23.65 0.71
CA PRO A 18 -10.15 24.22 1.30
C PRO A 18 -10.90 23.20 2.17
N ILE A 19 -11.40 23.64 3.32
CA ILE A 19 -12.20 22.79 4.23
C ILE A 19 -13.50 22.26 3.58
N LYS A 20 -13.88 22.82 2.44
CA LYS A 20 -15.06 22.43 1.66
C LYS A 20 -14.74 21.40 0.57
N ASP A 21 -13.48 21.03 0.42
CA ASP A 21 -13.09 19.97 -0.51
C ASP A 21 -13.85 18.67 -0.21
N GLN A 22 -14.41 18.05 -1.25
CA GLN A 22 -15.24 16.84 -1.09
C GLN A 22 -14.42 15.64 -0.62
N GLY A 23 -13.13 15.61 -0.92
CA GLY A 23 -12.20 14.62 -0.34
C GLY A 23 -12.11 14.73 1.17
N PHE A 24 -12.04 15.95 1.71
CA PHE A 24 -12.06 16.18 3.16
C PHE A 24 -13.44 15.92 3.78
N LYS A 25 -14.53 16.37 3.14
CA LYS A 25 -15.90 16.23 3.66
C LYS A 25 -16.42 14.78 3.63
N TYR A 26 -16.13 14.04 2.56
CA TYR A 26 -16.80 12.76 2.27
C TYR A 26 -15.84 11.61 1.94
N GLY A 27 -14.54 11.87 1.87
CA GLY A 27 -13.60 10.90 1.35
C GLY A 27 -13.74 10.68 -0.17
N ASP A 28 -14.36 11.64 -0.91
CA ASP A 28 -14.53 11.56 -2.35
C ASP A 28 -13.21 11.91 -3.05
N GLY A 29 -12.35 10.92 -3.10
CA GLY A 29 -11.02 11.03 -3.64
C GLY A 29 -10.34 9.68 -3.77
N VAL A 30 -9.27 9.68 -4.53
CA VAL A 30 -8.47 8.51 -4.88
C VAL A 30 -7.00 8.80 -4.68
N PHE A 31 -6.19 7.76 -4.50
CA PHE A 31 -4.75 7.91 -4.40
C PHE A 31 -4.02 6.67 -4.90
N ASP A 32 -2.77 6.84 -5.23
CA ASP A 32 -1.84 5.74 -5.39
C ASP A 32 -0.51 6.08 -4.73
N THR A 33 0.28 5.07 -4.38
CA THR A 33 1.54 5.27 -3.71
C THR A 33 2.57 4.29 -4.24
N THR A 34 3.65 4.83 -4.79
CA THR A 34 4.87 4.10 -5.13
C THR A 34 5.98 4.37 -4.11
N ARG A 35 7.15 3.80 -4.30
CA ARG A 35 8.35 4.08 -3.51
C ARG A 35 9.58 4.20 -4.40
N THR A 36 10.64 4.77 -3.82
CA THR A 36 11.98 4.66 -4.38
C THR A 36 12.74 3.48 -3.79
N PHE A 37 13.72 2.98 -4.53
CA PHE A 37 14.80 2.09 -4.07
C PHE A 37 16.12 2.72 -4.50
N GLY A 38 16.98 3.05 -3.54
CA GLY A 38 18.20 3.78 -3.83
C GLY A 38 17.90 5.05 -4.65
N HIS A 39 16.87 5.80 -4.27
CA HIS A 39 16.40 7.03 -4.90
C HIS A 39 15.74 6.88 -6.30
N LYS A 40 15.62 5.67 -6.86
CA LYS A 40 14.95 5.41 -8.14
C LYS A 40 13.50 4.99 -7.91
N ILE A 41 12.55 5.66 -8.57
CA ILE A 41 11.12 5.32 -8.45
C ILE A 41 10.88 3.95 -9.06
N PHE A 42 10.19 3.08 -8.34
CA PHE A 42 9.92 1.71 -8.76
C PHE A 42 8.50 1.55 -9.29
N ARG A 43 8.37 0.96 -10.48
CA ARG A 43 7.08 0.57 -11.09
C ARG A 43 6.06 1.72 -11.14
N LEU A 44 6.51 2.94 -11.41
CA LEU A 44 5.62 4.11 -11.48
C LEU A 44 4.51 3.92 -12.51
N LYS A 45 4.83 3.35 -13.67
CA LYS A 45 3.86 3.08 -14.73
C LYS A 45 2.71 2.20 -14.23
N GLU A 46 3.00 1.07 -13.61
CA GLU A 46 1.98 0.14 -13.10
C GLU A 46 1.13 0.77 -11.97
N HIS A 47 1.74 1.64 -11.16
CA HIS A 47 1.01 2.43 -10.17
C HIS A 47 0.07 3.44 -10.83
N LEU A 48 0.52 4.16 -11.85
CA LEU A 48 -0.31 5.12 -12.59
C LEU A 48 -1.42 4.43 -13.38
N GLU A 49 -1.19 3.28 -13.99
CA GLU A 49 -2.23 2.48 -14.63
C GLU A 49 -3.33 2.02 -13.65
N ARG A 50 -2.97 1.68 -12.41
CA ARG A 50 -3.95 1.36 -11.36
C ARG A 50 -4.68 2.62 -10.88
N PHE A 51 -3.98 3.73 -10.77
CA PHE A 51 -4.54 5.03 -10.42
C PHE A 51 -5.57 5.49 -11.47
N GLU A 52 -5.25 5.39 -12.75
CA GLU A 52 -6.16 5.68 -13.86
C GLU A 52 -7.44 4.82 -13.81
N ARG A 53 -7.31 3.51 -13.58
CA ARG A 53 -8.47 2.62 -13.41
C ARG A 53 -9.33 3.03 -12.20
N THR A 54 -8.72 3.52 -11.14
CA THR A 54 -9.44 4.01 -9.95
C THR A 54 -10.15 5.33 -10.25
N LEU A 55 -9.50 6.28 -10.93
CA LEU A 55 -10.10 7.53 -11.40
C LEU A 55 -11.32 7.26 -12.28
N LYS A 56 -11.19 6.34 -13.24
CA LYS A 56 -12.28 5.93 -14.12
C LYS A 56 -13.43 5.28 -13.35
N TYR A 57 -13.14 4.42 -12.36
CA TYR A 57 -14.17 3.80 -11.52
C TYR A 57 -14.97 4.84 -10.73
N MET A 58 -14.31 5.89 -10.25
CA MET A 58 -14.91 6.98 -9.47
C MET A 58 -15.53 8.08 -10.33
N ASP A 59 -15.44 7.97 -11.66
CA ASP A 59 -15.87 9.03 -12.59
C ASP A 59 -15.27 10.39 -12.18
N LEU A 60 -13.96 10.42 -12.00
CA LEU A 60 -13.22 11.59 -11.51
C LEU A 60 -12.17 11.99 -12.55
N ASP A 61 -12.34 13.16 -13.15
CA ASP A 61 -11.39 13.74 -14.09
C ASP A 61 -10.38 14.61 -13.34
N PRO A 62 -9.08 14.26 -13.33
CA PRO A 62 -8.03 15.05 -12.68
C PRO A 62 -7.61 16.28 -13.51
N GLY A 63 -8.05 16.42 -14.76
CA GLY A 63 -7.54 17.42 -15.69
C GLY A 63 -6.07 17.22 -16.10
N HIS A 64 -5.51 16.05 -15.88
CA HIS A 64 -4.13 15.67 -16.17
C HIS A 64 -4.07 14.29 -16.80
N SER A 65 -3.19 14.10 -17.78
CA SER A 65 -2.87 12.78 -18.33
C SER A 65 -1.99 11.96 -17.39
N MET A 66 -1.85 10.66 -17.64
CA MET A 66 -0.93 9.82 -16.86
C MET A 66 0.54 10.18 -17.13
N GLU A 67 0.85 10.71 -18.30
CA GLU A 67 2.17 11.26 -18.65
C GLU A 67 2.47 12.53 -17.83
N ASP A 68 1.47 13.39 -17.59
CA ASP A 68 1.60 14.54 -16.70
C ASP A 68 1.88 14.08 -15.26
N PHE A 69 1.11 13.10 -14.76
CA PHE A 69 1.36 12.52 -13.43
C PHE A 69 2.74 11.90 -13.31
N GLN A 70 3.23 11.23 -14.34
CA GLN A 70 4.61 10.71 -14.35
C GLN A 70 5.61 11.84 -14.20
N THR A 71 5.53 12.87 -15.05
CA THR A 71 6.43 14.02 -15.05
C THR A 71 6.39 14.76 -13.71
N ILE A 72 5.19 15.01 -13.18
CA ILE A 72 5.00 15.68 -11.89
C ILE A 72 5.61 14.84 -10.75
N THR A 73 5.39 13.53 -10.77
CA THR A 73 5.90 12.61 -9.74
C THR A 73 7.43 12.59 -9.73
N GLU A 74 8.04 12.46 -10.90
CA GLU A 74 9.50 12.50 -11.06
C GLU A 74 10.07 13.84 -10.58
N GLU A 75 9.44 14.96 -10.90
CA GLU A 75 9.88 16.29 -10.47
C GLU A 75 9.73 16.48 -8.95
N VAL A 76 8.62 16.02 -8.33
CA VAL A 76 8.46 16.06 -6.87
C VAL A 76 9.58 15.26 -6.19
N VAL A 77 9.89 14.06 -6.67
CA VAL A 77 10.99 13.27 -6.12
C VAL A 77 12.32 14.01 -6.28
N ASN A 78 12.65 14.46 -7.49
CA ASN A 78 13.93 15.14 -7.78
C ASN A 78 14.16 16.36 -6.89
N ARG A 79 13.14 17.18 -6.65
CA ARG A 79 13.22 18.35 -5.76
C ARG A 79 13.47 17.99 -4.30
N ASN A 80 13.07 16.80 -3.89
CA ASN A 80 13.17 16.38 -2.50
C ASN A 80 14.34 15.41 -2.22
N LEU A 81 14.96 14.81 -3.24
CA LEU A 81 16.14 13.94 -3.06
C LEU A 81 17.25 14.57 -2.21
N PRO A 82 17.59 15.87 -2.35
CA PRO A 82 18.63 16.49 -1.52
C PRO A 82 18.34 16.53 -0.01
N LEU A 83 17.11 16.19 0.40
CA LEU A 83 16.68 16.13 1.81
C LEU A 83 16.80 14.72 2.42
N LEU A 84 17.18 13.72 1.63
CA LEU A 84 17.38 12.34 2.08
C LEU A 84 18.85 12.01 2.25
N ASP A 85 19.14 11.17 3.21
CA ASP A 85 20.42 10.47 3.28
C ASP A 85 20.48 9.37 2.20
N GLU A 86 21.69 8.97 1.79
CA GLU A 86 21.91 7.92 0.79
C GLU A 86 21.24 6.58 1.12
N LYS A 87 21.00 6.32 2.42
CA LYS A 87 20.35 5.11 2.93
C LYS A 87 18.85 5.26 3.19
N GLU A 88 18.23 6.32 2.70
CA GLU A 88 16.80 6.58 2.87
C GLU A 88 16.09 6.59 1.53
N ASP A 89 14.80 6.34 1.56
CA ASP A 89 13.93 6.30 0.40
C ASP A 89 12.59 6.98 0.68
N TYR A 90 11.87 7.36 -0.37
CA TYR A 90 10.57 8.00 -0.28
C TYR A 90 9.41 7.04 -0.55
N TRP A 91 8.30 7.24 0.14
CA TRP A 91 6.97 7.06 -0.43
C TRP A 91 6.65 8.25 -1.32
N VAL A 92 6.02 7.97 -2.44
CA VAL A 92 5.55 9.00 -3.37
C VAL A 92 4.08 8.74 -3.65
N THR A 93 3.23 9.71 -3.35
CA THR A 93 1.79 9.54 -3.41
C THR A 93 1.15 10.57 -4.35
N GLN A 94 0.35 10.09 -5.28
CA GLN A 94 -0.56 10.89 -6.11
C GLN A 94 -1.94 10.84 -5.47
N ARG A 95 -2.59 11.99 -5.32
CA ARG A 95 -3.96 12.14 -4.80
C ARG A 95 -4.79 13.01 -5.71
N VAL A 96 -6.02 12.62 -5.91
CA VAL A 96 -7.02 13.45 -6.59
C VAL A 96 -8.31 13.39 -5.79
N THR A 97 -8.89 14.54 -5.50
CA THR A 97 -10.25 14.64 -4.95
C THR A 97 -11.17 15.30 -5.95
N ARG A 98 -12.48 15.18 -5.75
CA ARG A 98 -13.49 15.87 -6.58
C ARG A 98 -13.51 17.39 -6.36
N GLY A 99 -12.60 17.94 -5.56
CA GLY A 99 -12.50 19.38 -5.32
C GLY A 99 -13.73 19.98 -4.64
N LEU A 100 -14.11 21.18 -5.07
CA LEU A 100 -15.22 21.93 -4.50
C LEU A 100 -16.52 21.71 -5.29
N SER A 101 -17.68 21.73 -4.60
CA SER A 101 -18.98 21.84 -5.27
C SER A 101 -19.13 23.21 -5.94
N ASN A 102 -20.04 23.33 -6.93
CA ASN A 102 -20.26 24.59 -7.62
C ASN A 102 -20.66 25.73 -6.66
N ASP A 103 -21.43 25.44 -5.63
CA ASP A 103 -21.84 26.43 -4.63
C ASP A 103 -20.65 26.88 -3.76
N ASP A 104 -19.77 25.96 -3.41
CA ASP A 104 -18.60 26.25 -2.59
C ASP A 104 -17.52 27.02 -3.35
N LYS A 105 -17.44 26.92 -4.69
CA LYS A 105 -16.50 27.65 -5.55
C LYS A 105 -16.65 29.16 -5.49
N THR A 106 -17.79 29.68 -5.07
CA THR A 106 -17.99 31.14 -4.88
C THR A 106 -16.97 31.75 -3.91
N ALA A 107 -16.52 31.00 -2.91
CA ALA A 107 -15.50 31.43 -1.94
C ALA A 107 -14.05 31.16 -2.42
N TRP A 108 -13.87 30.29 -3.39
CA TRP A 108 -12.58 29.91 -3.99
C TRP A 108 -12.68 29.86 -5.53
N PRO A 109 -12.91 31.03 -6.19
CA PRO A 109 -13.23 31.08 -7.62
C PRO A 109 -12.13 30.52 -8.55
N ASP A 110 -10.88 30.57 -8.10
CA ASP A 110 -9.71 30.10 -8.86
C ASP A 110 -9.35 28.63 -8.54
N TRP A 111 -10.11 27.94 -7.66
CA TRP A 111 -9.83 26.54 -7.34
C TRP A 111 -10.29 25.64 -8.50
N PRO A 112 -9.44 24.70 -8.96
CA PRO A 112 -9.79 23.83 -10.08
C PRO A 112 -10.96 22.88 -9.76
N ASP A 113 -11.47 22.18 -10.78
CA ASP A 113 -12.57 21.23 -10.63
C ASP A 113 -12.19 20.04 -9.77
N ALA A 114 -10.98 19.53 -9.95
CA ALA A 114 -10.40 18.51 -9.07
C ALA A 114 -9.23 19.10 -8.28
N THR A 115 -9.01 18.63 -7.07
CA THR A 115 -7.79 18.93 -6.31
C THR A 115 -6.77 17.85 -6.61
N VAL A 116 -5.62 18.23 -7.13
CA VAL A 116 -4.52 17.33 -7.51
C VAL A 116 -3.30 17.59 -6.63
N ILE A 117 -2.84 16.54 -5.94
CA ILE A 117 -1.67 16.61 -5.05
C ILE A 117 -0.70 15.49 -5.42
N VAL A 118 0.58 15.82 -5.50
CA VAL A 118 1.66 14.82 -5.51
C VAL A 118 2.65 15.18 -4.42
N GLU A 119 2.90 14.23 -3.54
CA GLU A 119 3.75 14.40 -2.35
C GLU A 119 4.73 13.26 -2.17
N CYS A 120 5.80 13.47 -1.41
CA CYS A 120 6.68 12.41 -0.96
C CYS A 120 6.97 12.52 0.54
N SER A 121 7.11 11.36 1.17
CA SER A 121 7.44 11.24 2.60
C SER A 121 8.53 10.19 2.81
N PRO A 122 9.50 10.41 3.71
CA PRO A 122 10.50 9.40 4.02
C PRO A 122 9.85 8.09 4.49
N LEU A 123 10.42 6.96 4.08
CA LEU A 123 9.98 5.66 4.59
C LEU A 123 10.27 5.54 6.09
N PRO A 124 9.34 5.00 6.89
CA PRO A 124 9.52 4.84 8.33
C PRO A 124 10.40 3.61 8.66
N LEU A 125 11.66 3.63 8.21
CA LEU A 125 12.57 2.49 8.29
C LEU A 125 12.73 1.98 9.72
N ALA A 126 13.11 2.85 10.66
CA ALA A 126 13.34 2.48 12.08
C ALA A 126 12.08 1.90 12.74
N ALA A 127 10.91 2.47 12.49
CA ALA A 127 9.64 1.99 13.07
C ALA A 127 9.26 0.58 12.59
N ARG A 128 9.81 0.13 11.47
CA ARG A 128 9.49 -1.16 10.82
C ARG A 128 10.60 -2.18 10.90
N ALA A 129 11.81 -1.79 11.31
CA ALA A 129 12.99 -2.67 11.36
C ALA A 129 12.72 -3.99 12.08
N LYS A 130 12.05 -3.94 13.23
CA LYS A 130 11.69 -5.13 14.03
C LYS A 130 10.80 -6.12 13.28
N PHE A 131 9.95 -5.66 12.34
CA PHE A 131 9.08 -6.56 11.59
C PHE A 131 9.86 -7.48 10.63
N TYR A 132 11.03 -7.04 10.17
CA TYR A 132 11.90 -7.86 9.32
C TYR A 132 12.77 -8.82 10.12
N ARG A 133 13.08 -8.49 11.38
CA ARG A 133 13.82 -9.36 12.28
C ARG A 133 12.91 -10.42 12.92
N ASP A 134 11.75 -10.00 13.44
CA ASP A 134 10.89 -10.82 14.31
C ASP A 134 9.63 -11.35 13.61
N GLY A 135 9.29 -10.76 12.46
CA GLY A 135 8.00 -10.96 11.78
C GLY A 135 6.87 -10.10 12.37
N ILE A 136 5.82 -9.93 11.59
CA ILE A 136 4.63 -9.17 11.96
C ILE A 136 3.64 -10.06 12.69
N GLN A 137 3.02 -9.56 13.76
CA GLN A 137 1.85 -10.16 14.36
C GLN A 137 0.59 -9.58 13.71
N LEU A 138 -0.24 -10.43 13.12
CA LEU A 138 -1.52 -10.05 12.54
C LEU A 138 -2.67 -10.42 13.49
N ILE A 139 -3.65 -9.53 13.64
CA ILE A 139 -4.88 -9.80 14.36
C ILE A 139 -6.06 -9.44 13.43
N THR A 140 -7.04 -10.34 13.34
CA THR A 140 -8.27 -10.11 12.58
C THR A 140 -9.30 -9.45 13.47
N PRO A 141 -9.66 -8.17 13.21
CA PRO A 141 -10.69 -7.49 14.00
C PRO A 141 -12.10 -7.98 13.66
N SER A 142 -13.10 -7.54 14.44
CA SER A 142 -14.51 -7.78 14.15
C SER A 142 -14.98 -7.07 12.88
N VAL A 143 -14.37 -5.91 12.57
CA VAL A 143 -14.65 -5.12 11.36
C VAL A 143 -14.26 -5.90 10.11
N ARG A 144 -15.14 -5.90 9.12
CA ARG A 144 -14.92 -6.57 7.83
C ARG A 144 -14.46 -5.61 6.75
N ARG A 145 -13.75 -6.15 5.75
CA ARG A 145 -13.46 -5.39 4.52
C ARG A 145 -14.78 -5.04 3.82
N VAL A 146 -14.84 -3.83 3.26
CA VAL A 146 -15.98 -3.41 2.44
C VAL A 146 -16.16 -4.41 1.28
N ALA A 147 -17.39 -4.89 1.12
CA ALA A 147 -17.69 -5.90 0.11
C ALA A 147 -17.66 -5.31 -1.32
N PRO A 148 -17.28 -6.12 -2.34
CA PRO A 148 -17.18 -5.65 -3.74
C PRO A 148 -18.44 -5.00 -4.29
N GLU A 149 -19.61 -5.45 -3.85
CA GLU A 149 -20.92 -4.92 -4.23
C GLU A 149 -21.26 -3.56 -3.59
N MET A 150 -20.52 -3.14 -2.56
CA MET A 150 -20.68 -1.83 -1.92
C MET A 150 -19.73 -0.81 -2.55
N VAL A 151 -18.44 -1.05 -2.42
CA VAL A 151 -17.36 -0.27 -3.05
C VAL A 151 -16.27 -1.24 -3.45
N SER A 152 -15.88 -1.25 -4.72
CA SER A 152 -14.88 -2.21 -5.20
C SER A 152 -13.56 -2.10 -4.40
N PRO A 153 -13.07 -3.17 -3.76
CA PRO A 153 -11.76 -3.18 -3.11
C PRO A 153 -10.59 -2.88 -4.06
N ARG A 154 -10.80 -3.09 -5.37
CA ARG A 154 -9.79 -2.82 -6.41
C ARG A 154 -9.59 -1.32 -6.66
N ALA A 155 -10.54 -0.47 -6.24
CA ALA A 155 -10.41 0.98 -6.32
C ALA A 155 -9.70 1.52 -5.07
N LYS A 156 -8.59 2.25 -5.27
CA LYS A 156 -7.80 2.82 -4.18
C LYS A 156 -8.33 4.20 -3.80
N THR A 157 -9.47 4.23 -3.09
CA THR A 157 -10.17 5.43 -2.66
C THR A 157 -9.70 5.92 -1.28
N HIS A 158 -10.07 7.14 -0.89
CA HIS A 158 -9.83 7.68 0.45
C HIS A 158 -10.73 7.06 1.55
N ASN A 159 -11.64 6.15 1.20
CA ASN A 159 -12.60 5.53 2.14
C ASN A 159 -11.95 4.43 2.98
N TYR A 160 -11.09 4.82 3.92
CA TYR A 160 -10.29 3.92 4.76
C TYR A 160 -10.85 3.73 6.17
N ILE A 161 -12.06 4.21 6.45
CA ILE A 161 -12.61 4.20 7.81
C ILE A 161 -12.73 2.78 8.39
N ASN A 162 -13.08 1.78 7.58
CA ASN A 162 -13.16 0.40 8.05
C ASN A 162 -11.78 -0.17 8.45
N PHE A 163 -10.71 0.20 7.76
CA PHE A 163 -9.34 -0.14 8.18
C PHE A 163 -8.94 0.59 9.46
N VAL A 164 -9.28 1.88 9.57
CA VAL A 164 -9.03 2.67 10.79
C VAL A 164 -9.72 2.06 11.99
N MET A 165 -10.99 1.66 11.86
CA MET A 165 -11.72 0.98 12.93
C MET A 165 -11.11 -0.37 13.30
N GLY A 166 -10.64 -1.14 12.31
CA GLY A 166 -9.90 -2.37 12.55
C GLY A 166 -8.58 -2.14 13.28
N ASP A 167 -7.82 -1.12 12.89
CA ASP A 167 -6.57 -0.75 13.56
C ASP A 167 -6.82 -0.36 15.03
N LEU A 168 -7.86 0.43 15.31
CA LEU A 168 -8.22 0.84 16.68
C LEU A 168 -8.61 -0.37 17.55
N GLU A 169 -9.40 -1.31 17.01
CA GLU A 169 -9.78 -2.53 17.72
C GLU A 169 -8.57 -3.40 18.04
N VAL A 170 -7.65 -3.57 17.10
CA VAL A 170 -6.43 -4.36 17.26
C VAL A 170 -5.46 -3.67 18.23
N ALA A 171 -5.26 -2.36 18.09
CA ALA A 171 -4.37 -1.60 18.97
C ALA A 171 -4.81 -1.65 20.44
N ALA A 172 -6.11 -1.75 20.71
CA ALA A 172 -6.65 -1.92 22.06
C ALA A 172 -6.31 -3.29 22.68
N GLN A 173 -6.05 -4.31 21.83
CA GLN A 173 -5.67 -5.66 22.27
C GLN A 173 -4.14 -5.81 22.31
N ASN A 174 -3.47 -5.38 21.24
CA ASN A 174 -2.02 -5.43 21.08
C ASN A 174 -1.56 -4.28 20.17
N PRO A 175 -0.94 -3.22 20.73
CA PRO A 175 -0.49 -2.06 19.98
C PRO A 175 0.67 -2.36 19.01
N GLU A 176 1.32 -3.51 19.14
CA GLU A 176 2.42 -3.95 18.26
C GLU A 176 1.92 -4.75 17.06
N ALA A 177 0.68 -5.23 17.07
CA ALA A 177 0.08 -6.01 16.00
C ALA A 177 -0.51 -5.11 14.91
N LEU A 178 -0.58 -5.64 13.69
CA LEU A 178 -1.30 -5.00 12.58
C LEU A 178 -2.66 -5.66 12.39
N SER A 179 -3.67 -4.84 12.05
CA SER A 179 -4.97 -5.35 11.67
C SER A 179 -4.92 -6.01 10.29
N PHE A 180 -5.61 -7.14 10.17
CA PHE A 180 -5.82 -7.83 8.90
C PHE A 180 -7.29 -8.22 8.76
N LEU A 181 -7.99 -7.62 7.79
CA LEU A 181 -9.44 -7.76 7.69
C LEU A 181 -9.82 -9.05 6.95
N LEU A 182 -10.91 -9.66 7.41
CA LEU A 182 -11.62 -10.67 6.66
C LEU A 182 -12.69 -10.02 5.79
N ASP A 183 -13.11 -10.68 4.72
CA ASP A 183 -14.29 -10.30 3.95
C ASP A 183 -15.59 -10.62 4.71
N THR A 184 -16.75 -10.32 4.10
CA THR A 184 -18.06 -10.57 4.71
C THR A 184 -18.43 -12.04 4.79
N GLN A 185 -17.69 -12.92 4.12
CA GLN A 185 -17.86 -14.38 4.16
C GLN A 185 -16.88 -15.07 5.10
N GLY A 186 -15.97 -14.31 5.73
CA GLY A 186 -14.96 -14.85 6.64
C GLY A 186 -13.64 -15.25 5.98
N ASN A 187 -13.47 -15.00 4.68
CA ASN A 187 -12.21 -15.26 4.01
C ASN A 187 -11.19 -14.15 4.33
N LEU A 188 -9.91 -14.48 4.24
CA LEU A 188 -8.82 -13.52 4.28
C LEU A 188 -8.99 -12.49 3.14
N SER A 189 -8.84 -11.21 3.46
CA SER A 189 -8.91 -10.14 2.49
C SER A 189 -7.56 -9.40 2.46
N GLU A 190 -7.45 -8.28 3.12
CA GLU A 190 -6.24 -7.45 3.08
C GLU A 190 -6.05 -6.63 4.36
N GLY A 191 -4.82 -6.21 4.64
CA GLY A 191 -4.53 -5.19 5.64
C GLY A 191 -4.70 -3.78 5.06
N LYS A 192 -4.58 -2.74 5.89
CA LYS A 192 -4.75 -1.33 5.52
C LYS A 192 -3.91 -0.87 4.31
N GLY A 193 -2.83 -1.54 4.02
CA GLY A 193 -1.97 -1.22 2.88
C GLY A 193 -1.17 -2.43 2.42
N SER A 194 -1.67 -3.65 2.64
CA SER A 194 -0.93 -4.88 2.35
C SER A 194 -1.84 -6.01 1.88
N ASN A 195 -1.32 -6.83 0.96
CA ASN A 195 -1.90 -8.12 0.60
C ASN A 195 -1.20 -9.24 1.39
N ILE A 196 -1.79 -10.44 1.44
CA ILE A 196 -1.26 -11.60 2.14
C ILE A 196 -0.99 -12.75 1.17
N PHE A 197 0.04 -13.52 1.48
CA PHE A 197 0.33 -14.82 0.89
C PHE A 197 0.50 -15.84 2.00
N ILE A 198 0.00 -17.04 1.78
CA ILE A 198 0.29 -18.19 2.61
C ILE A 198 1.08 -19.23 1.79
N VAL A 199 1.97 -19.95 2.45
CA VAL A 199 2.75 -21.04 1.87
C VAL A 199 2.32 -22.33 2.54
N LYS A 200 2.00 -23.34 1.77
CA LYS A 200 1.73 -24.68 2.22
C LYS A 200 2.32 -25.70 1.25
N ASP A 201 3.12 -26.63 1.74
CA ASP A 201 3.78 -27.67 0.93
C ASP A 201 4.51 -27.08 -0.29
N ASN A 202 5.28 -25.99 -0.09
CA ASN A 202 5.96 -25.20 -1.11
C ASN A 202 5.08 -24.56 -2.20
N LYS A 203 3.77 -24.53 -2.03
CA LYS A 203 2.83 -23.83 -2.89
C LYS A 203 2.35 -22.55 -2.22
N LEU A 204 2.19 -21.52 -3.00
CA LEU A 204 1.68 -20.24 -2.50
C LEU A 204 0.19 -20.08 -2.84
N ALA A 205 -0.51 -19.39 -1.97
CA ALA A 205 -1.85 -18.93 -2.25
C ALA A 205 -2.07 -17.51 -1.73
N THR A 206 -2.91 -16.75 -2.43
CA THR A 206 -3.28 -15.37 -2.08
C THR A 206 -4.76 -15.15 -2.38
N PRO A 207 -5.46 -14.26 -1.65
CA PRO A 207 -6.86 -13.96 -1.93
C PRO A 207 -7.09 -13.51 -3.38
N LYS A 208 -8.26 -13.85 -3.93
CA LYS A 208 -8.69 -13.44 -5.27
C LYS A 208 -8.71 -11.92 -5.40
N GLU A 209 -8.27 -11.41 -6.54
CA GLU A 209 -8.21 -9.98 -6.85
C GLU A 209 -9.57 -9.26 -6.69
N GLN A 210 -10.69 -9.97 -6.89
CA GLN A 210 -12.02 -9.41 -6.70
C GLN A 210 -12.25 -8.82 -5.30
N TYR A 211 -11.58 -9.35 -4.27
CA TYR A 211 -11.81 -9.03 -2.86
C TYR A 211 -10.71 -8.19 -2.21
N VAL A 212 -9.69 -7.84 -2.97
CA VAL A 212 -8.52 -7.09 -2.49
C VAL A 212 -8.08 -6.03 -3.51
N LEU A 213 -7.27 -5.08 -3.04
CA LEU A 213 -6.57 -4.20 -3.96
C LEU A 213 -5.56 -5.03 -4.77
N PRO A 214 -5.53 -4.89 -6.14
CA PRO A 214 -4.49 -5.50 -6.97
C PRO A 214 -3.15 -4.80 -6.72
N GLY A 215 -2.44 -5.22 -5.67
CA GLY A 215 -1.20 -4.61 -5.23
C GLY A 215 -0.09 -4.75 -6.27
N VAL A 216 0.66 -3.68 -6.57
CA VAL A 216 1.82 -3.78 -7.47
C VAL A 216 2.87 -4.73 -6.86
N SER A 217 3.15 -4.64 -5.56
CA SER A 217 4.05 -5.59 -4.89
C SER A 217 3.49 -7.02 -4.85
N ARG A 218 2.15 -7.20 -4.78
CA ARG A 218 1.52 -8.51 -4.94
C ARG A 218 1.80 -9.09 -6.32
N GLN A 219 1.63 -8.31 -7.38
CA GLN A 219 1.92 -8.74 -8.76
C GLN A 219 3.41 -9.04 -8.96
N VAL A 220 4.30 -8.19 -8.42
CA VAL A 220 5.75 -8.45 -8.43
C VAL A 220 6.06 -9.78 -7.74
N THR A 221 5.44 -10.07 -6.60
CA THR A 221 5.63 -11.34 -5.88
C THR A 221 5.18 -12.54 -6.73
N ILE A 222 4.04 -12.45 -7.42
CA ILE A 222 3.57 -13.51 -8.34
C ILE A 222 4.59 -13.72 -9.48
N GLN A 223 5.09 -12.64 -10.09
CA GLN A 223 6.15 -12.72 -11.12
C GLN A 223 7.44 -13.36 -10.58
N LEU A 224 7.81 -13.06 -9.33
CA LEU A 224 8.97 -13.69 -8.70
C LEU A 224 8.76 -15.18 -8.43
N CYS A 225 7.53 -15.57 -8.03
CA CYS A 225 7.16 -16.98 -7.89
C CYS A 225 7.36 -17.74 -9.22
N GLU A 226 6.83 -17.20 -10.32
CA GLU A 226 7.01 -17.78 -11.66
C GLU A 226 8.50 -17.92 -12.03
N ARG A 227 9.30 -16.88 -11.78
CA ARG A 227 10.75 -16.89 -12.03
C ARG A 227 11.49 -17.97 -11.23
N LEU A 228 11.03 -18.22 -10.00
CA LEU A 228 11.61 -19.23 -9.09
C LEU A 228 11.02 -20.64 -9.29
N GLY A 229 10.05 -20.82 -10.19
CA GLY A 229 9.35 -22.08 -10.40
C GLY A 229 8.43 -22.47 -9.24
N LEU A 230 7.96 -21.50 -8.45
CA LEU A 230 7.00 -21.68 -7.37
C LEU A 230 5.57 -21.54 -7.90
N GLU A 231 4.71 -22.49 -7.54
CA GLU A 231 3.29 -22.46 -7.89
C GLU A 231 2.57 -21.45 -7.00
N VAL A 232 1.77 -20.54 -7.59
CA VAL A 232 0.94 -19.58 -6.87
C VAL A 232 -0.49 -19.63 -7.38
N GLU A 233 -1.47 -19.70 -6.46
CA GLU A 233 -2.89 -19.75 -6.76
C GLU A 233 -3.65 -18.58 -6.13
N GLU A 234 -4.52 -17.95 -6.91
CA GLU A 234 -5.48 -16.97 -6.41
C GLU A 234 -6.79 -17.66 -6.06
N LYS A 235 -7.09 -17.76 -4.76
CA LYS A 235 -8.29 -18.47 -4.27
C LYS A 235 -8.87 -17.84 -3.01
N ASN A 236 -10.06 -18.28 -2.62
CA ASN A 236 -10.59 -17.95 -1.31
C ASN A 236 -9.77 -18.70 -0.25
N LEU A 237 -9.35 -17.99 0.76
CA LEU A 237 -8.56 -18.48 1.88
C LEU A 237 -9.26 -18.06 3.16
N ASP A 238 -9.32 -18.91 4.15
CA ASP A 238 -9.89 -18.58 5.45
C ASP A 238 -8.86 -18.71 6.59
N LEU A 239 -9.33 -18.57 7.82
CA LEU A 239 -8.45 -18.71 8.98
C LEU A 239 -7.98 -20.14 9.19
N PHE A 240 -8.71 -21.15 8.68
CA PHE A 240 -8.22 -22.52 8.73
C PHE A 240 -6.99 -22.70 7.87
N ASP A 241 -6.98 -22.13 6.64
CA ASP A 241 -5.83 -22.15 5.75
C ASP A 241 -4.63 -21.44 6.39
N ALA A 242 -4.87 -20.23 6.95
CA ALA A 242 -3.82 -19.45 7.60
C ALA A 242 -3.21 -20.17 8.83
N TYR A 243 -4.05 -20.81 9.65
CA TYR A 243 -3.59 -21.54 10.85
C TYR A 243 -2.83 -22.82 10.53
N ASN A 244 -2.98 -23.36 9.33
CA ASN A 244 -2.29 -24.55 8.84
C ASN A 244 -1.19 -24.25 7.83
N ALA A 245 -0.88 -22.97 7.61
CA ALA A 245 0.20 -22.54 6.72
C ALA A 245 1.57 -22.93 7.27
N ASP A 246 2.51 -23.23 6.37
CA ASP A 246 3.92 -23.41 6.73
C ASP A 246 4.61 -22.07 6.94
N GLU A 247 4.30 -21.09 6.06
CA GLU A 247 4.77 -19.71 6.16
C GLU A 247 3.64 -18.74 5.79
N ILE A 248 3.68 -17.53 6.34
CA ILE A 248 2.81 -16.42 5.96
C ILE A 248 3.66 -15.18 5.78
N PHE A 249 3.36 -14.38 4.76
CA PHE A 249 3.96 -13.06 4.59
C PHE A 249 2.97 -12.08 4.00
N ILE A 250 3.21 -10.79 4.20
CA ILE A 250 2.45 -9.71 3.57
C ILE A 250 3.30 -8.98 2.53
N THR A 251 2.62 -8.37 1.57
CA THR A 251 3.25 -7.53 0.55
C THR A 251 2.64 -6.15 0.50
N SER A 252 3.46 -5.14 0.31
CA SER A 252 3.01 -3.77 0.03
C SER A 252 4.12 -2.97 -0.62
N THR A 253 3.79 -1.80 -1.15
CA THR A 253 4.78 -0.87 -1.71
C THR A 253 5.91 -0.57 -0.73
N SER A 254 5.61 -0.38 0.56
CA SER A 254 6.61 -0.03 1.56
C SER A 254 7.23 -1.23 2.26
N PHE A 255 6.47 -2.32 2.45
CA PHE A 255 7.03 -3.53 3.06
C PHE A 255 7.76 -4.41 2.04
N CYS A 256 7.52 -4.24 0.73
CA CYS A 256 7.94 -5.19 -0.28
C CYS A 256 7.38 -6.58 0.04
N ILE A 257 8.16 -7.42 0.70
CA ILE A 257 7.76 -8.69 1.32
C ILE A 257 8.15 -8.64 2.80
N CYS A 258 7.21 -8.83 3.69
CA CYS A 258 7.47 -8.85 5.13
C CYS A 258 6.90 -10.12 5.77
N PRO A 259 7.71 -10.90 6.51
CA PRO A 259 7.28 -12.15 7.11
C PRO A 259 6.25 -11.89 8.22
N VAL A 260 5.32 -12.83 8.39
CA VAL A 260 4.32 -12.83 9.46
C VAL A 260 4.72 -13.85 10.52
N GLN A 261 4.91 -13.38 11.75
CA GLN A 261 5.23 -14.23 12.89
C GLN A 261 4.01 -15.04 13.34
N SER A 262 2.85 -14.39 13.39
CA SER A 262 1.61 -15.02 13.86
C SER A 262 0.36 -14.36 13.32
N ILE A 263 -0.74 -15.12 13.24
CA ILE A 263 -2.08 -14.62 13.01
C ILE A 263 -3.00 -15.04 14.14
N ASN A 264 -3.62 -14.07 14.83
CA ASN A 264 -4.44 -14.29 16.04
C ASN A 264 -3.68 -15.11 17.12
N GLY A 265 -2.40 -14.88 17.30
CA GLY A 265 -1.54 -15.58 18.24
C GLY A 265 -1.11 -16.99 17.83
N ARG A 266 -1.52 -17.49 16.65
CA ARG A 266 -1.09 -18.79 16.12
C ARG A 266 0.07 -18.64 15.17
N LEU A 267 1.10 -19.44 15.39
CA LEU A 267 2.35 -19.45 14.62
C LEU A 267 2.19 -20.36 13.39
N PRO A 268 2.82 -20.03 12.23
CA PRO A 268 3.01 -20.96 11.13
C PRO A 268 3.81 -22.19 11.56
N PHE A 269 3.75 -23.29 10.77
CA PHE A 269 4.46 -24.53 11.11
C PHE A 269 5.98 -24.42 11.02
N VAL A 270 6.50 -23.60 10.10
CA VAL A 270 7.93 -23.33 10.01
C VAL A 270 8.32 -22.34 11.11
N SER A 271 9.26 -22.71 11.97
CA SER A 271 9.65 -21.94 13.14
C SER A 271 10.56 -20.75 12.82
N SER A 272 11.24 -20.75 11.67
CA SER A 272 12.05 -19.62 11.23
C SER A 272 11.18 -18.50 10.68
N CYS A 273 11.51 -17.26 10.97
CA CYS A 273 10.85 -16.09 10.45
C CYS A 273 11.92 -15.08 9.95
N PRO A 274 12.04 -14.88 8.61
CA PRO A 274 11.27 -15.50 7.54
C PRO A 274 11.49 -17.02 7.42
N GLY A 275 10.50 -17.71 6.85
CA GLY A 275 10.66 -19.09 6.41
C GLY A 275 11.40 -19.16 5.05
N PRO A 276 11.84 -20.37 4.63
CA PRO A 276 12.74 -20.51 3.47
C PRO A 276 12.15 -20.03 2.14
N VAL A 277 10.84 -20.18 1.92
CA VAL A 277 10.18 -19.69 0.69
C VAL A 277 10.11 -18.16 0.72
N THR A 278 9.70 -17.58 1.84
CA THR A 278 9.66 -16.14 2.04
C THR A 278 11.05 -15.51 1.87
N GLU A 279 12.08 -16.15 2.43
CA GLU A 279 13.48 -15.69 2.30
C GLU A 279 13.96 -15.71 0.84
N SER A 280 13.61 -16.76 0.07
CA SER A 280 13.95 -16.85 -1.34
C SER A 280 13.31 -15.73 -2.16
N LEU A 281 12.04 -15.40 -1.87
CA LEU A 281 11.32 -14.31 -2.51
C LEU A 281 11.88 -12.94 -2.14
N ILE A 282 12.30 -12.73 -0.88
CA ILE A 282 12.99 -11.50 -0.42
C ILE A 282 14.27 -11.31 -1.23
N LYS A 283 15.12 -12.36 -1.35
CA LYS A 283 16.36 -12.31 -2.13
C LYS A 283 16.09 -11.99 -3.61
N ALA A 284 15.10 -12.65 -4.21
CA ALA A 284 14.72 -12.40 -5.60
C ALA A 284 14.18 -10.97 -5.82
N TYR A 285 13.50 -10.39 -4.80
CA TYR A 285 13.03 -9.01 -4.88
C TYR A 285 14.20 -8.01 -4.77
N VAL A 286 15.17 -8.26 -3.88
CA VAL A 286 16.41 -7.47 -3.78
C VAL A 286 17.16 -7.46 -5.11
N GLU A 287 17.32 -8.63 -5.74
CA GLU A 287 17.92 -8.74 -7.07
C GLU A 287 17.15 -7.98 -8.15
N LEU A 288 15.80 -8.05 -8.12
CA LEU A 288 14.94 -7.39 -9.10
C LEU A 288 15.11 -5.87 -9.09
N VAL A 289 15.24 -5.28 -7.91
CA VAL A 289 15.34 -3.82 -7.74
C VAL A 289 16.79 -3.32 -7.72
N ASP A 290 17.77 -4.23 -7.76
CA ASP A 290 19.21 -3.92 -7.66
C ASP A 290 19.53 -3.04 -6.44
N PHE A 291 18.89 -3.33 -5.30
CA PHE A 291 19.05 -2.57 -4.06
C PHE A 291 18.67 -3.43 -2.85
N ASP A 292 19.55 -3.50 -1.85
CA ASP A 292 19.30 -4.28 -0.62
C ASP A 292 18.38 -3.52 0.36
N TRP A 293 17.11 -3.46 -0.01
CA TRP A 293 16.07 -2.84 0.79
C TRP A 293 15.80 -3.60 2.11
N TYR A 294 16.10 -4.91 2.16
CA TYR A 294 15.88 -5.71 3.36
C TYR A 294 16.88 -5.33 4.45
N THR A 295 18.17 -5.26 4.12
CA THR A 295 19.21 -4.78 5.02
C THR A 295 19.00 -3.30 5.35
N GLN A 296 18.48 -2.47 4.43
CA GLN A 296 18.13 -1.08 4.70
C GLN A 296 17.21 -0.92 5.92
N TYR A 297 16.24 -1.84 6.12
CA TYR A 297 15.41 -1.85 7.33
C TYR A 297 16.18 -2.38 8.54
N LEU A 298 16.90 -3.49 8.41
CA LEU A 298 17.63 -4.11 9.52
C LEU A 298 18.72 -3.22 10.10
N ASP A 299 19.36 -2.40 9.30
CA ASP A 299 20.37 -1.40 9.74
C ASP A 299 19.79 -0.33 10.67
N ARG A 300 18.47 -0.29 10.87
CA ARG A 300 17.77 0.66 11.74
C ARG A 300 17.30 0.04 13.08
N LEU A 301 17.73 -1.17 13.41
CA LEU A 301 17.46 -1.86 14.69
C LEU A 301 18.19 -1.23 15.88
#